data_80624494acf23fd5a89508ebb18adb2b
#
_entry.id   80624494acf23fd5a89508ebb18adb2b
#
_cell.length_a   1.000
_cell.length_b   1.000
_cell.length_c   1.000
_cell.angle_alpha   90.00
_cell.angle_beta   90.00
_cell.angle_gamma   90.00
#
_symmetry.space_group_name_H-M   'P 1'
#
loop_
_entity.id
_entity.type
_entity.pdbx_description
1 polymer ?
#
loop_
_entity_poly.entity_id
_entity_poly.type
_entity_poly.pdbx_seq_one_letter_code
_entity_poly.pdbx_strand_id
1 'polypeptide(L)'
;MRKLIFLWIALVVVSLQALANDKVSFTASAPDAVAVGDQFRLAYTVTTQKVRDFRAPSIKGFDVLMGPSRSQQSSMQIVNGVSTSTSSITFTYILMATTEGSFTIPGATITADGNQMVSNSVQIKVLPADQAGAASSGGGSSSQQGNTSRASSGTSVSNQDLFILPTISKANVYEQEAFLLTYKIYTLVDLRGFDNVKLPDFKGFHSQEVELPSDRKWSLEHYKGRNYQTTVYRQFVLFPQQSGNLTIDPARFDASIAKATQVSDPFEAFFNGGSNYIEVKKTLMTPKLTVDVKPLPGDKPADFSGGVGEFSISSSINSTNVKTNDAVTIKLVISGTGNLKLIGDPEVKFPDDFEVYDPKVDNKFRLTSAGLSGSKVIEYLAIPRNAGTFKIPAVKFSYFDIKSRTYKILTTEEYELHVEKGEGNAAQTIANFTNKEDLKVLNEDIRFIKQNDVTLSQKGDFFFDSMLYWLLYLVPGVAFIIFFIIYRKQIAANANVAKMRTKKANKVAVKRMKLAG
;
A
#
# COMPACT_ATOMS: atom_id res chain seq x y z
N MET A 1 -14.26 -3.40 -44.48
CA MET A 1 -15.10 -4.08 -43.47
C MET A 1 -14.68 -5.51 -43.14
N ARG A 2 -14.42 -6.41 -44.14
CA ARG A 2 -13.97 -7.79 -43.84
C ARG A 2 -12.67 -7.89 -42.98
N LYS A 3 -11.68 -7.01 -43.21
CA LYS A 3 -10.41 -7.02 -42.45
C LYS A 3 -10.55 -6.54 -40.97
N LEU A 4 -11.52 -5.66 -40.70
CA LEU A 4 -11.85 -5.19 -39.36
C LEU A 4 -12.58 -6.24 -38.51
N ILE A 5 -13.43 -7.06 -39.15
CA ILE A 5 -14.12 -8.19 -38.50
C ILE A 5 -13.14 -9.27 -38.12
N PHE A 6 -12.13 -9.58 -38.96
CA PHE A 6 -11.07 -10.53 -38.63
C PHE A 6 -10.17 -10.04 -37.48
N LEU A 7 -9.91 -8.72 -37.43
CA LEU A 7 -9.15 -8.12 -36.32
C LEU A 7 -9.92 -8.20 -34.99
N TRP A 8 -11.24 -7.99 -35.04
CA TRP A 8 -12.11 -8.14 -33.87
C TRP A 8 -12.23 -9.59 -33.38
N ILE A 9 -12.36 -10.54 -34.31
CA ILE A 9 -12.40 -11.97 -33.99
C ILE A 9 -11.03 -12.42 -33.44
N ALA A 10 -9.91 -11.95 -33.99
CA ALA A 10 -8.58 -12.23 -33.46
C ALA A 10 -8.38 -11.64 -32.06
N LEU A 11 -8.89 -10.43 -31.77
CA LEU A 11 -8.82 -9.80 -30.44
C LEU A 11 -9.68 -10.54 -29.40
N VAL A 12 -10.84 -11.06 -29.79
CA VAL A 12 -11.71 -11.89 -28.93
C VAL A 12 -11.10 -13.26 -28.68
N VAL A 13 -10.43 -13.87 -29.66
CA VAL A 13 -9.76 -15.16 -29.47
C VAL A 13 -8.50 -15.05 -28.60
N VAL A 14 -7.78 -13.92 -28.66
CA VAL A 14 -6.62 -13.67 -27.76
C VAL A 14 -7.07 -13.39 -26.32
N SER A 15 -8.25 -12.80 -26.11
CA SER A 15 -8.79 -12.59 -24.75
C SER A 15 -9.34 -13.85 -24.08
N LEU A 16 -9.60 -14.93 -24.85
CA LEU A 16 -10.03 -16.22 -24.29
C LEU A 16 -8.87 -17.11 -23.81
N GLN A 17 -7.61 -16.74 -23.99
CA GLN A 17 -6.47 -17.52 -23.50
C GLN A 17 -5.89 -17.03 -22.18
N ALA A 18 -6.48 -16.06 -21.51
CA ALA A 18 -6.26 -15.79 -20.10
C ALA A 18 -7.06 -16.79 -19.23
N LEU A 19 -7.00 -18.08 -19.55
CA LEU A 19 -7.28 -19.14 -18.58
C LEU A 19 -6.19 -19.04 -17.55
N ALA A 20 -6.55 -18.54 -16.36
CA ALA A 20 -5.72 -18.56 -15.18
C ALA A 20 -5.22 -20.01 -15.00
N ASN A 21 -3.98 -20.24 -15.35
CA ASN A 21 -3.29 -21.45 -15.01
C ASN A 21 -3.10 -21.33 -13.49
N ASP A 22 -4.01 -21.90 -12.71
CA ASP A 22 -3.92 -22.00 -11.25
C ASP A 22 -2.63 -22.78 -10.96
N LYS A 23 -1.53 -22.01 -10.83
CA LYS A 23 -0.25 -22.61 -10.47
C LYS A 23 -0.43 -23.22 -9.09
N VAL A 24 -0.25 -24.53 -9.03
CA VAL A 24 -0.20 -25.24 -7.74
C VAL A 24 0.79 -24.51 -6.84
N SER A 25 0.36 -24.08 -5.68
CA SER A 25 1.19 -23.45 -4.67
C SER A 25 1.36 -24.37 -3.47
N PHE A 26 2.55 -24.37 -2.88
CA PHE A 26 2.84 -25.09 -1.65
C PHE A 26 3.49 -24.13 -0.66
N THR A 27 2.81 -23.83 0.43
CA THR A 27 3.19 -22.80 1.39
C THR A 27 3.17 -23.33 2.82
N ALA A 28 4.13 -22.86 3.62
CA ALA A 28 4.16 -23.05 5.07
C ALA A 28 3.72 -21.77 5.78
N SER A 29 2.94 -21.92 6.85
CA SER A 29 2.43 -20.83 7.68
C SER A 29 2.52 -21.19 9.15
N ALA A 30 3.02 -20.26 9.96
CA ALA A 30 3.08 -20.33 11.41
C ALA A 30 3.01 -18.89 11.98
N PRO A 31 2.78 -18.69 13.30
CA PRO A 31 2.90 -17.39 13.94
C PRO A 31 4.33 -16.85 13.84
N ASP A 32 4.49 -15.54 13.64
CA ASP A 32 5.82 -14.89 13.61
C ASP A 32 6.50 -14.89 14.98
N ALA A 33 5.72 -14.91 16.09
CA ALA A 33 6.22 -14.98 17.45
C ALA A 33 5.28 -15.77 18.37
N VAL A 34 5.86 -16.46 19.36
CA VAL A 34 5.19 -17.21 20.42
C VAL A 34 5.95 -17.04 21.72
N ALA A 35 5.35 -17.34 22.88
CA ALA A 35 6.09 -17.36 24.14
C ALA A 35 6.53 -18.78 24.51
N VAL A 36 7.55 -18.89 25.36
CA VAL A 36 7.95 -20.17 25.95
C VAL A 36 6.76 -20.81 26.68
N GLY A 37 6.48 -22.07 26.39
CA GLY A 37 5.34 -22.83 26.90
C GLY A 37 4.07 -22.73 26.04
N ASP A 38 4.00 -21.82 25.08
CA ASP A 38 2.86 -21.69 24.20
C ASP A 38 2.83 -22.82 23.17
N GLN A 39 1.62 -23.26 22.88
CA GLN A 39 1.34 -24.18 21.76
C GLN A 39 0.90 -23.39 20.55
N PHE A 40 1.43 -23.74 19.38
CA PHE A 40 1.09 -23.07 18.14
C PHE A 40 0.97 -24.06 16.97
N ARG A 41 0.33 -23.60 15.93
CA ARG A 41 0.09 -24.39 14.71
C ARG A 41 1.12 -24.05 13.65
N LEU A 42 1.75 -25.08 13.07
CA LEU A 42 2.50 -25.03 11.83
C LEU A 42 1.69 -25.75 10.76
N ALA A 43 1.30 -25.04 9.70
CA ALA A 43 0.48 -25.56 8.63
C ALA A 43 1.22 -25.52 7.29
N TYR A 44 1.21 -26.63 6.55
CA TYR A 44 1.69 -26.74 5.19
C TYR A 44 0.48 -26.92 4.27
N THR A 45 0.21 -25.94 3.41
CA THR A 45 -0.97 -25.94 2.53
C THR A 45 -0.55 -26.04 1.07
N VAL A 46 -1.14 -26.99 0.34
CA VAL A 46 -0.97 -27.16 -1.10
C VAL A 46 -2.31 -27.01 -1.82
N THR A 47 -2.32 -26.26 -2.94
CA THR A 47 -3.55 -25.94 -3.70
C THR A 47 -3.83 -26.98 -4.78
N THR A 48 -3.85 -28.28 -4.43
CA THR A 48 -4.27 -29.38 -5.28
C THR A 48 -4.74 -30.56 -4.44
N GLN A 49 -5.50 -31.49 -5.01
CA GLN A 49 -5.90 -32.76 -4.38
C GLN A 49 -4.95 -33.92 -4.66
N LYS A 50 -4.15 -33.85 -5.71
CA LYS A 50 -3.24 -34.91 -6.13
C LYS A 50 -1.90 -34.77 -5.46
N VAL A 51 -1.83 -35.20 -4.21
CA VAL A 51 -0.65 -35.05 -3.35
C VAL A 51 -0.12 -36.41 -2.92
N ARG A 52 1.20 -36.59 -3.00
CA ARG A 52 1.94 -37.77 -2.53
C ARG A 52 3.23 -37.33 -1.84
N ASP A 53 3.81 -38.24 -1.07
CA ASP A 53 5.18 -38.12 -0.51
C ASP A 53 5.44 -36.83 0.26
N PHE A 54 4.49 -36.42 1.11
CA PHE A 54 4.74 -35.31 2.02
C PHE A 54 5.82 -35.68 3.03
N ARG A 55 6.89 -34.87 3.10
CA ARG A 55 7.98 -35.01 4.06
C ARG A 55 8.17 -33.70 4.80
N ALA A 56 7.95 -33.73 6.11
CA ALA A 56 8.26 -32.61 6.97
C ALA A 56 9.78 -32.43 7.13
N PRO A 57 10.27 -31.20 7.27
CA PRO A 57 11.65 -30.93 7.61
C PRO A 57 11.93 -31.31 9.09
N SER A 58 13.20 -31.29 9.47
CA SER A 58 13.58 -31.35 10.89
C SER A 58 13.10 -30.08 11.60
N ILE A 59 12.24 -30.25 12.61
CA ILE A 59 11.71 -29.17 13.44
C ILE A 59 12.60 -29.08 14.68
N LYS A 60 13.55 -28.12 14.68
CA LYS A 60 14.47 -27.90 15.80
C LYS A 60 13.97 -26.73 16.66
N GLY A 61 14.14 -26.84 17.98
CA GLY A 61 13.78 -25.77 18.94
C GLY A 61 12.33 -25.80 19.41
N PHE A 62 11.55 -26.79 18.96
CA PHE A 62 10.15 -26.98 19.33
C PHE A 62 9.86 -28.45 19.60
N ASP A 63 9.00 -28.72 20.59
CA ASP A 63 8.46 -30.04 20.81
C ASP A 63 7.24 -30.27 19.93
N VAL A 64 7.21 -31.38 19.21
CA VAL A 64 6.09 -31.78 18.37
C VAL A 64 5.07 -32.50 19.23
N LEU A 65 3.97 -31.83 19.57
CA LEU A 65 2.90 -32.41 20.38
C LEU A 65 1.94 -33.28 19.55
N MET A 66 1.67 -32.86 18.31
CA MET A 66 0.76 -33.57 17.40
C MET A 66 1.13 -33.29 15.93
N GLY A 67 0.92 -34.27 15.06
CA GLY A 67 0.99 -34.09 13.61
C GLY A 67 1.83 -35.15 12.87
N PRO A 68 1.76 -35.11 11.52
CA PRO A 68 0.92 -34.22 10.72
C PRO A 68 -0.57 -34.69 10.72
N SER A 69 -1.48 -33.80 11.02
CA SER A 69 -2.91 -33.99 10.76
C SER A 69 -3.23 -33.46 9.37
N ARG A 70 -3.87 -34.29 8.52
CA ARG A 70 -4.26 -33.94 7.16
C ARG A 70 -5.71 -33.48 7.12
N SER A 71 -5.96 -32.28 6.62
CA SER A 71 -7.30 -31.77 6.31
C SER A 71 -7.40 -31.43 4.83
N GLN A 72 -8.58 -31.59 4.26
CA GLN A 72 -8.88 -31.26 2.87
C GLN A 72 -10.06 -30.29 2.84
N GLN A 73 -9.90 -29.21 2.10
CA GLN A 73 -10.93 -28.22 1.88
C GLN A 73 -11.15 -28.04 0.38
N SER A 74 -12.43 -28.05 -0.04
CA SER A 74 -12.83 -27.72 -1.40
C SER A 74 -13.81 -26.56 -1.35
N SER A 75 -13.57 -25.54 -2.14
CA SER A 75 -14.44 -24.38 -2.31
C SER A 75 -14.84 -24.28 -3.78
N MET A 76 -16.13 -24.11 -4.03
CA MET A 76 -16.67 -23.85 -5.36
C MET A 76 -17.25 -22.43 -5.37
N GLN A 77 -16.74 -21.60 -6.25
CA GLN A 77 -17.23 -20.25 -6.47
C GLN A 77 -17.81 -20.14 -7.87
N ILE A 78 -19.02 -19.62 -7.98
CA ILE A 78 -19.67 -19.36 -9.26
C ILE A 78 -19.75 -17.85 -9.45
N VAL A 79 -19.00 -17.32 -10.41
CA VAL A 79 -19.02 -15.91 -10.78
C VAL A 79 -19.40 -15.80 -12.25
N ASN A 80 -20.44 -15.05 -12.55
CA ASN A 80 -20.95 -14.85 -13.92
C ASN A 80 -21.19 -16.14 -14.72
N GLY A 81 -21.64 -17.22 -14.05
CA GLY A 81 -21.92 -18.52 -14.69
C GLY A 81 -20.67 -19.38 -14.95
N VAL A 82 -19.49 -18.91 -14.57
CA VAL A 82 -18.24 -19.69 -14.59
C VAL A 82 -18.02 -20.27 -13.20
N SER A 83 -17.97 -21.60 -13.12
CA SER A 83 -17.68 -22.33 -11.89
C SER A 83 -16.18 -22.53 -11.75
N THR A 84 -15.59 -21.95 -10.71
CA THR A 84 -14.19 -22.19 -10.33
C THR A 84 -14.19 -23.04 -9.07
N SER A 85 -13.54 -24.21 -9.12
CA SER A 85 -13.37 -25.09 -7.97
C SER A 85 -11.92 -25.04 -7.53
N THR A 86 -11.66 -24.56 -6.32
CA THR A 86 -10.35 -24.60 -5.68
C THR A 86 -10.35 -25.67 -4.59
N SER A 87 -9.33 -26.49 -4.60
CA SER A 87 -9.13 -27.53 -3.58
C SER A 87 -7.77 -27.38 -2.95
N SER A 88 -7.69 -27.52 -1.64
CA SER A 88 -6.43 -27.48 -0.90
C SER A 88 -6.35 -28.63 0.11
N ILE A 89 -5.12 -29.09 0.31
CA ILE A 89 -4.78 -30.02 1.38
C ILE A 89 -3.83 -29.32 2.33
N THR A 90 -4.12 -29.39 3.63
CA THR A 90 -3.29 -28.81 4.68
C THR A 90 -2.80 -29.89 5.62
N PHE A 91 -1.48 -29.93 5.84
CA PHE A 91 -0.83 -30.76 6.85
C PHE A 91 -0.49 -29.89 8.05
N THR A 92 -1.06 -30.21 9.21
CA THR A 92 -0.96 -29.39 10.42
C THR A 92 -0.18 -30.12 11.51
N TYR A 93 0.78 -29.41 12.08
CA TYR A 93 1.48 -29.77 13.31
C TYR A 93 1.06 -28.84 14.45
N ILE A 94 0.97 -29.38 15.65
CA ILE A 94 0.89 -28.61 16.89
C ILE A 94 2.25 -28.72 17.57
N LEU A 95 2.89 -27.59 17.74
CA LEU A 95 4.23 -27.46 18.30
C LEU A 95 4.14 -26.71 19.63
N MET A 96 5.08 -26.96 20.53
CA MET A 96 5.27 -26.21 21.77
C MET A 96 6.65 -25.56 21.78
N ALA A 97 6.70 -24.28 22.10
CA ALA A 97 7.95 -23.55 22.24
C ALA A 97 8.60 -23.87 23.59
N THR A 98 9.85 -24.35 23.57
CA THR A 98 10.54 -24.79 24.81
C THR A 98 11.63 -23.84 25.25
N THR A 99 12.25 -23.12 24.34
CA THR A 99 13.42 -22.27 24.61
C THR A 99 13.29 -20.94 23.87
N GLU A 100 13.61 -19.83 24.53
CA GLU A 100 13.62 -18.51 23.89
C GLU A 100 14.70 -18.42 22.80
N GLY A 101 14.42 -17.62 21.77
CA GLY A 101 15.33 -17.40 20.64
C GLY A 101 14.60 -17.22 19.32
N SER A 102 15.37 -17.18 18.25
CA SER A 102 14.83 -17.14 16.87
C SER A 102 15.14 -18.45 16.17
N PHE A 103 14.11 -19.14 15.72
CA PHE A 103 14.22 -20.45 15.10
C PHE A 103 13.68 -20.38 13.65
N THR A 104 14.36 -21.05 12.76
CA THR A 104 13.92 -21.20 11.37
C THR A 104 13.58 -22.66 11.09
N ILE A 105 12.32 -22.91 10.71
CA ILE A 105 11.87 -24.22 10.23
C ILE A 105 12.00 -24.23 8.71
N PRO A 106 12.82 -25.12 8.15
CA PRO A 106 12.99 -25.23 6.69
C PRO A 106 11.68 -25.61 5.98
N GLY A 107 11.64 -25.46 4.66
CA GLY A 107 10.52 -25.88 3.85
C GLY A 107 10.32 -27.40 3.86
N ALA A 108 9.06 -27.83 3.87
CA ALA A 108 8.68 -29.23 3.64
C ALA A 108 8.72 -29.56 2.16
N THR A 109 8.85 -30.86 1.83
CA THR A 109 8.81 -31.36 0.44
C THR A 109 7.53 -32.16 0.20
N ILE A 110 6.99 -32.07 -1.01
CA ILE A 110 5.78 -32.76 -1.41
C ILE A 110 5.82 -33.05 -2.92
N THR A 111 5.15 -34.11 -3.37
CA THR A 111 4.87 -34.33 -4.78
C THR A 111 3.43 -33.94 -5.06
N ALA A 112 3.23 -32.86 -5.81
CA ALA A 112 1.93 -32.30 -6.18
C ALA A 112 1.76 -32.34 -7.70
N ASP A 113 0.68 -32.94 -8.20
CA ASP A 113 0.40 -33.11 -9.64
C ASP A 113 1.59 -33.71 -10.43
N GLY A 114 2.36 -34.62 -9.78
CA GLY A 114 3.54 -35.27 -10.38
C GLY A 114 4.85 -34.48 -10.29
N ASN A 115 4.83 -33.25 -9.80
CA ASN A 115 6.00 -32.41 -9.63
C ASN A 115 6.43 -32.34 -8.16
N GLN A 116 7.73 -32.39 -7.91
CA GLN A 116 8.27 -32.18 -6.59
C GLN A 116 8.28 -30.68 -6.27
N MET A 117 7.72 -30.31 -5.14
CA MET A 117 7.65 -28.92 -4.66
C MET A 117 8.25 -28.81 -3.26
N VAL A 118 8.76 -27.63 -2.95
CA VAL A 118 9.28 -27.28 -1.62
C VAL A 118 8.53 -26.03 -1.15
N SER A 119 8.05 -26.04 0.10
CA SER A 119 7.41 -24.86 0.68
C SER A 119 8.45 -23.80 1.05
N ASN A 120 7.98 -22.57 1.36
CA ASN A 120 8.82 -21.59 2.02
C ASN A 120 9.27 -22.09 3.41
N SER A 121 10.37 -21.55 3.91
CA SER A 121 10.76 -21.63 5.32
C SER A 121 9.93 -20.65 6.15
N VAL A 122 9.73 -20.95 7.44
CA VAL A 122 9.10 -20.04 8.42
C VAL A 122 10.07 -19.72 9.53
N GLN A 123 10.14 -18.44 9.91
CA GLN A 123 10.94 -17.97 11.02
C GLN A 123 10.03 -17.63 12.19
N ILE A 124 10.32 -18.17 13.36
CA ILE A 124 9.51 -18.01 14.57
C ILE A 124 10.39 -17.46 15.67
N LYS A 125 10.00 -16.33 16.26
CA LYS A 125 10.66 -15.76 17.43
C LYS A 125 9.97 -16.28 18.69
N VAL A 126 10.73 -17.00 19.54
CA VAL A 126 10.25 -17.46 20.85
C VAL A 126 10.63 -16.42 21.89
N LEU A 127 9.62 -15.84 22.51
CA LEU A 127 9.74 -14.81 23.56
C LEU A 127 9.78 -15.47 24.95
N PRO A 128 10.33 -14.79 25.98
CA PRO A 128 10.25 -15.26 27.36
C PRO A 128 8.80 -15.55 27.78
N ALA A 129 8.63 -16.44 28.75
CA ALA A 129 7.33 -16.70 29.35
C ALA A 129 6.74 -15.44 30.01
N ASP A 130 5.42 -15.30 30.02
CA ASP A 130 4.73 -14.19 30.68
C ASP A 130 4.87 -14.33 32.21
N GLN A 131 5.60 -13.40 32.86
CA GLN A 131 5.82 -13.42 34.31
C GLN A 131 4.53 -13.22 35.12
N ALA A 132 3.50 -12.57 34.54
CA ALA A 132 2.22 -12.37 35.20
C ALA A 132 1.40 -13.67 35.31
N GLY A 133 1.66 -14.66 34.46
CA GLY A 133 1.03 -15.99 34.51
C GLY A 133 1.63 -16.90 35.59
N ALA A 134 2.90 -16.71 35.94
CA ALA A 134 3.60 -17.55 36.92
C ALA A 134 3.15 -17.31 38.39
N ALA A 135 2.63 -16.12 38.70
CA ALA A 135 2.16 -15.78 40.06
C ALA A 135 0.78 -16.40 40.41
N SER A 136 0.06 -16.99 39.47
CA SER A 136 -1.27 -17.58 39.69
C SER A 136 -1.34 -19.11 39.58
N SER A 137 -0.21 -19.79 39.35
CA SER A 137 -0.18 -21.26 39.18
C SER A 137 0.16 -22.03 40.46
N GLY A 138 -0.18 -21.50 41.64
CA GLY A 138 -0.19 -22.21 42.89
C GLY A 138 -1.54 -22.87 43.15
N GLY A 139 -1.79 -24.10 42.67
CA GLY A 139 -2.86 -24.98 43.10
C GLY A 139 -3.92 -25.36 42.03
N GLY A 140 -3.90 -26.62 41.60
CA GLY A 140 -5.06 -27.34 41.08
C GLY A 140 -5.05 -27.66 39.59
N SER A 141 -4.68 -28.91 39.29
CA SER A 141 -4.94 -29.64 38.06
C SER A 141 -6.35 -29.45 37.54
N SER A 142 -6.51 -29.03 36.32
CA SER A 142 -7.47 -29.64 35.36
C SER A 142 -7.32 -29.04 33.96
N SER A 143 -7.17 -29.91 33.05
CA SER A 143 -7.22 -29.90 31.59
C SER A 143 -8.08 -28.83 30.94
N GLN A 144 -7.59 -28.37 29.79
CA GLN A 144 -8.29 -28.06 28.55
C GLN A 144 -8.50 -26.59 28.19
N GLN A 145 -7.87 -26.31 27.07
CA GLN A 145 -8.37 -25.49 25.98
C GLN A 145 -8.03 -23.99 25.97
N GLY A 146 -7.24 -23.61 24.95
CA GLY A 146 -7.30 -22.30 24.31
C GLY A 146 -6.82 -21.13 25.17
N ASN A 147 -5.59 -20.73 24.96
CA ASN A 147 -4.96 -19.59 25.63
C ASN A 147 -5.64 -18.26 25.28
N THR A 148 -6.77 -17.96 25.92
CA THR A 148 -7.25 -16.59 26.08
C THR A 148 -6.77 -16.12 27.44
N SER A 149 -5.86 -15.16 27.45
CA SER A 149 -5.39 -14.45 28.63
C SER A 149 -6.58 -14.10 29.54
N ARG A 150 -6.66 -14.69 30.74
CA ARG A 150 -7.69 -14.36 31.71
C ARG A 150 -7.57 -12.89 32.11
N ALA A 151 -8.38 -12.04 31.50
CA ALA A 151 -8.66 -10.72 32.01
C ALA A 151 -9.27 -10.85 33.42
N SER A 152 -8.75 -10.11 34.39
CA SER A 152 -9.30 -10.06 35.74
C SER A 152 -10.80 -9.71 35.73
N SER A 153 -11.58 -10.34 36.60
CA SER A 153 -13.03 -10.22 36.71
C SER A 153 -13.57 -8.85 37.19
N GLY A 154 -12.76 -7.79 37.15
CA GLY A 154 -13.22 -6.42 37.42
C GLY A 154 -13.75 -5.72 36.16
N THR A 155 -14.72 -4.83 36.29
CA THR A 155 -15.27 -4.01 35.20
C THR A 155 -14.28 -3.01 34.60
N SER A 156 -13.12 -2.76 35.22
CA SER A 156 -12.10 -1.82 34.76
C SER A 156 -10.96 -2.52 34.02
N VAL A 157 -10.56 -1.98 32.88
CA VAL A 157 -9.34 -2.38 32.17
C VAL A 157 -8.17 -1.60 32.73
N SER A 158 -7.11 -2.28 33.18
CA SER A 158 -5.90 -1.65 33.74
C SER A 158 -5.12 -0.88 32.66
N ASN A 159 -4.36 0.14 33.06
CA ASN A 159 -3.42 0.83 32.18
C ASN A 159 -2.25 -0.09 31.74
N GLN A 160 -2.08 -1.22 32.40
CA GLN A 160 -1.13 -2.26 32.00
C GLN A 160 -1.72 -3.22 30.96
N ASP A 161 -3.05 -3.32 30.84
CA ASP A 161 -3.67 -4.22 29.87
C ASP A 161 -3.81 -3.60 28.48
N LEU A 162 -3.91 -2.27 28.40
CA LEU A 162 -3.97 -1.53 27.15
C LEU A 162 -3.31 -0.16 27.32
N PHE A 163 -2.32 0.13 26.49
CA PHE A 163 -1.67 1.43 26.41
C PHE A 163 -1.10 1.69 25.02
N ILE A 164 -0.78 2.96 24.75
CA ILE A 164 -0.11 3.38 23.53
C ILE A 164 1.25 3.94 23.91
N LEU A 165 2.30 3.35 23.34
CA LEU A 165 3.68 3.77 23.59
C LEU A 165 4.16 4.62 22.40
N PRO A 166 4.38 5.92 22.60
CA PRO A 166 5.06 6.74 21.60
C PRO A 166 6.57 6.52 21.73
N THR A 167 7.22 6.30 20.60
CA THR A 167 8.67 6.13 20.53
C THR A 167 9.25 7.03 19.46
N ILE A 168 10.44 7.57 19.68
CA ILE A 168 11.20 8.36 18.73
C ILE A 168 12.46 7.61 18.30
N SER A 169 12.80 7.69 17.02
CA SER A 169 13.98 6.99 16.50
C SER A 169 15.31 7.60 16.96
N LYS A 170 15.29 8.90 17.30
CA LYS A 170 16.45 9.65 17.79
C LYS A 170 15.99 10.66 18.84
N ALA A 171 16.64 10.68 20.00
CA ALA A 171 16.38 11.65 21.07
C ALA A 171 17.20 12.95 20.91
N ASN A 172 18.32 12.87 20.19
CA ASN A 172 19.22 14.00 19.90
C ASN A 172 19.34 14.15 18.38
N VAL A 173 18.98 15.29 17.85
CA VAL A 173 18.97 15.60 16.42
C VAL A 173 19.47 17.02 16.20
N TYR A 174 19.82 17.35 14.96
CA TYR A 174 20.05 18.72 14.54
C TYR A 174 18.76 19.40 14.06
N GLU A 175 18.75 20.74 14.00
CA GLU A 175 17.68 21.47 13.33
C GLU A 175 17.49 20.91 11.92
N GLN A 176 16.21 20.76 11.48
CA GLN A 176 15.82 20.19 10.19
C GLN A 176 16.21 18.71 9.95
N GLU A 177 16.88 18.04 10.91
CA GLU A 177 17.15 16.61 10.79
C GLU A 177 15.90 15.79 11.03
N ALA A 178 15.60 14.90 10.08
CA ALA A 178 14.45 14.02 10.17
C ALA A 178 14.59 12.95 11.27
N PHE A 179 13.53 12.73 12.03
CA PHE A 179 13.39 11.57 12.92
C PHE A 179 11.97 11.04 12.91
N LEU A 180 11.80 9.75 13.23
CA LEU A 180 10.52 9.07 13.21
C LEU A 180 9.89 9.07 14.61
N LEU A 181 8.63 9.49 14.70
CA LEU A 181 7.74 9.29 15.84
C LEU A 181 6.77 8.16 15.51
N THR A 182 6.70 7.14 16.35
CA THR A 182 5.82 5.99 16.19
C THR A 182 4.89 5.87 17.38
N TYR A 183 3.59 5.84 17.16
CA TYR A 183 2.58 5.47 18.14
C TYR A 183 2.26 3.98 17.98
N LYS A 184 2.62 3.17 18.96
CA LYS A 184 2.44 1.72 18.94
C LYS A 184 1.46 1.29 20.03
N ILE A 185 0.49 0.47 19.65
CA ILE A 185 -0.49 -0.11 20.57
C ILE A 185 0.10 -1.34 21.22
N TYR A 186 -0.09 -1.49 22.52
CA TYR A 186 0.19 -2.67 23.33
C TYR A 186 -1.10 -3.10 24.01
N THR A 187 -1.58 -4.31 23.72
CA THR A 187 -2.85 -4.81 24.28
C THR A 187 -2.78 -6.26 24.72
N LEU A 188 -3.45 -6.53 25.85
CA LEU A 188 -3.77 -7.86 26.37
C LEU A 188 -5.29 -8.13 26.31
N VAL A 189 -6.05 -7.14 25.83
CA VAL A 189 -7.52 -7.18 25.75
C VAL A 189 -8.00 -7.07 24.31
N ASP A 190 -9.25 -7.48 24.05
CA ASP A 190 -9.86 -7.39 22.72
C ASP A 190 -10.23 -5.92 22.41
N LEU A 191 -9.30 -5.21 21.76
CA LEU A 191 -9.47 -3.84 21.32
C LEU A 191 -10.31 -3.82 20.03
N ARG A 192 -11.48 -3.21 20.07
CA ARG A 192 -12.35 -3.03 18.90
C ARG A 192 -11.92 -1.86 18.03
N GLY A 193 -11.43 -0.79 18.66
CA GLY A 193 -10.97 0.40 17.96
C GLY A 193 -10.84 1.61 18.86
N PHE A 194 -10.70 2.77 18.23
CA PHE A 194 -10.71 4.07 18.91
C PHE A 194 -11.86 4.91 18.39
N ASP A 195 -12.73 5.37 19.29
CA ASP A 195 -13.87 6.22 18.97
C ASP A 195 -13.40 7.65 18.65
N ASN A 196 -12.38 8.12 19.37
CA ASN A 196 -11.81 9.44 19.19
C ASN A 196 -10.29 9.42 19.45
N VAL A 197 -9.54 10.11 18.59
CA VAL A 197 -8.09 10.25 18.70
C VAL A 197 -7.71 11.71 18.54
N LYS A 198 -7.09 12.26 19.59
CA LYS A 198 -6.56 13.63 19.58
C LYS A 198 -5.06 13.60 19.68
N LEU A 199 -4.39 13.86 18.56
CA LEU A 199 -2.95 14.01 18.48
C LEU A 199 -2.52 15.43 18.86
N PRO A 200 -1.28 15.63 19.34
CA PRO A 200 -0.74 16.97 19.59
C PRO A 200 -0.42 17.71 18.26
N ASP A 201 -0.34 19.02 18.35
CA ASP A 201 -0.05 19.90 17.19
C ASP A 201 1.43 19.87 16.75
N PHE A 202 2.30 19.08 17.36
CA PHE A 202 3.74 19.01 17.10
C PHE A 202 4.44 20.38 17.04
N LYS A 203 4.19 21.23 18.03
CA LYS A 203 4.73 22.60 18.09
C LYS A 203 6.26 22.59 18.00
N GLY A 204 6.81 23.39 17.09
CA GLY A 204 8.25 23.44 16.82
C GLY A 204 8.76 22.39 15.83
N PHE A 205 7.85 21.57 15.27
CA PHE A 205 8.20 20.57 14.26
C PHE A 205 7.35 20.75 12.99
N HIS A 206 7.98 20.59 11.83
CA HIS A 206 7.23 20.26 10.63
C HIS A 206 6.99 18.75 10.62
N SER A 207 5.73 18.32 10.49
CA SER A 207 5.35 16.91 10.57
C SER A 207 4.80 16.40 9.25
N GLN A 208 5.12 15.14 8.92
CA GLN A 208 4.52 14.42 7.80
C GLN A 208 4.12 13.03 8.26
N GLU A 209 2.85 12.66 8.04
CA GLU A 209 2.35 11.33 8.38
C GLU A 209 2.82 10.30 7.35
N VAL A 210 3.31 9.17 7.86
CA VAL A 210 3.71 8.02 7.03
C VAL A 210 2.47 7.19 6.72
N GLU A 211 2.21 6.94 5.45
CA GLU A 211 1.16 6.03 5.04
C GLU A 211 1.52 4.60 5.46
N LEU A 212 0.70 4.03 6.34
CA LEU A 212 0.82 2.65 6.78
C LEU A 212 -0.05 1.75 5.91
N PRO A 213 0.34 0.48 5.68
CA PRO A 213 -0.50 -0.48 5.00
C PRO A 213 -1.88 -0.60 5.67
N SER A 214 -2.93 -0.74 4.88
CA SER A 214 -4.30 -0.96 5.38
C SER A 214 -4.42 -2.29 6.12
N ASP A 215 -3.65 -3.29 5.68
CA ASP A 215 -3.54 -4.62 6.28
C ASP A 215 -2.49 -4.60 7.40
N ARG A 216 -2.90 -4.13 8.58
CA ARG A 216 -2.02 -4.04 9.75
C ARG A 216 -1.92 -5.40 10.43
N LYS A 217 -0.72 -5.94 10.43
CA LYS A 217 -0.44 -7.18 11.16
C LYS A 217 -0.23 -6.89 12.65
N TRP A 218 -0.84 -7.72 13.47
CA TRP A 218 -0.54 -7.78 14.90
C TRP A 218 0.67 -8.68 15.10
N SER A 219 1.57 -8.28 15.99
CA SER A 219 2.75 -9.04 16.38
C SER A 219 2.78 -9.20 17.90
N LEU A 220 3.36 -10.29 18.37
CA LEU A 220 3.57 -10.51 19.80
C LEU A 220 4.91 -9.94 20.21
N GLU A 221 4.93 -9.09 21.25
CA GLU A 221 6.14 -8.50 21.81
C GLU A 221 6.20 -8.63 23.32
N HIS A 222 7.39 -8.95 23.81
CA HIS A 222 7.66 -8.93 25.24
C HIS A 222 8.02 -7.53 25.71
N TYR A 223 7.26 -6.98 26.67
CA TYR A 223 7.50 -5.67 27.25
C TYR A 223 7.23 -5.68 28.75
N LYS A 224 8.23 -5.29 29.53
CA LYS A 224 8.17 -5.24 31.01
C LYS A 224 7.62 -6.52 31.67
N GLY A 225 8.11 -7.69 31.21
CA GLY A 225 7.75 -9.00 31.79
C GLY A 225 6.42 -9.57 31.29
N ARG A 226 5.74 -8.95 30.33
CA ARG A 226 4.46 -9.42 29.74
C ARG A 226 4.50 -9.46 28.22
N ASN A 227 3.74 -10.37 27.63
CA ASN A 227 3.66 -10.57 26.19
C ASN A 227 2.39 -9.91 25.63
N TYR A 228 2.56 -8.79 24.91
CA TYR A 228 1.49 -7.99 24.36
C TYR A 228 1.28 -8.27 22.87
N GLN A 229 0.04 -8.26 22.45
CA GLN A 229 -0.28 -8.05 21.04
C GLN A 229 -0.01 -6.58 20.70
N THR A 230 0.79 -6.35 19.68
CA THR A 230 1.21 -5.00 19.29
C THR A 230 0.97 -4.72 17.81
N THR A 231 0.66 -3.48 17.50
CA THR A 231 0.63 -2.98 16.13
C THR A 231 0.98 -1.51 16.08
N VAL A 232 1.54 -1.06 14.97
CA VAL A 232 1.80 0.37 14.74
C VAL A 232 0.48 1.04 14.38
N TYR A 233 0.10 2.05 15.18
CA TYR A 233 -1.13 2.81 14.96
C TYR A 233 -0.93 3.95 13.95
N ARG A 234 0.06 4.83 14.23
CA ARG A 234 0.47 5.93 13.33
C ARG A 234 1.96 6.19 13.43
N GLN A 235 2.51 6.71 12.35
CA GLN A 235 3.90 7.16 12.28
C GLN A 235 3.98 8.54 11.65
N PHE A 236 4.90 9.36 12.17
CA PHE A 236 5.18 10.69 11.67
C PHE A 236 6.68 10.88 11.51
N VAL A 237 7.10 11.46 10.41
CA VAL A 237 8.44 12.02 10.28
C VAL A 237 8.39 13.47 10.70
N LEU A 238 9.20 13.81 11.67
CA LEU A 238 9.27 15.15 12.25
C LEU A 238 10.60 15.80 11.89
N PHE A 239 10.54 17.10 11.56
CA PHE A 239 11.68 17.95 11.25
C PHE A 239 11.66 19.13 12.23
N PRO A 240 12.58 19.22 13.20
CA PRO A 240 12.63 20.35 14.13
C PRO A 240 12.89 21.66 13.39
N GLN A 241 12.16 22.71 13.74
CA GLN A 241 12.27 24.02 13.12
C GLN A 241 13.13 24.99 13.93
N GLN A 242 13.51 24.62 15.14
CA GLN A 242 14.31 25.42 16.07
C GLN A 242 15.13 24.51 16.98
N SER A 243 16.25 25.03 17.47
CA SER A 243 17.08 24.33 18.46
C SER A 243 16.54 24.43 19.88
N GLY A 244 17.05 23.58 20.77
CA GLY A 244 16.69 23.49 22.17
C GLY A 244 15.90 22.22 22.51
N ASN A 245 15.40 22.14 23.74
CA ASN A 245 14.59 21.02 24.19
C ASN A 245 13.15 21.17 23.72
N LEU A 246 12.82 20.53 22.60
CA LEU A 246 11.46 20.50 22.10
C LEU A 246 10.67 19.36 22.71
N THR A 247 9.38 19.58 22.92
CA THR A 247 8.48 18.60 23.54
C THR A 247 7.35 18.20 22.60
N ILE A 248 7.06 16.90 22.63
CA ILE A 248 5.87 16.32 22.00
C ILE A 248 4.87 16.06 23.12
N ASP A 249 3.77 16.78 23.10
CA ASP A 249 2.74 16.69 24.14
C ASP A 249 1.99 15.36 24.07
N PRO A 250 1.31 14.93 25.16
CA PRO A 250 0.55 13.70 25.20
C PRO A 250 -0.57 13.66 24.14
N ALA A 251 -0.69 12.53 23.47
CA ALA A 251 -1.84 12.20 22.64
C ALA A 251 -2.93 11.52 23.48
N ARG A 252 -4.20 11.78 23.15
CA ARG A 252 -5.37 11.17 23.79
C ARG A 252 -6.05 10.21 22.83
N PHE A 253 -6.43 9.03 23.35
CA PHE A 253 -7.13 7.99 22.62
C PHE A 253 -8.30 7.49 23.46
N ASP A 254 -9.51 7.53 22.93
CA ASP A 254 -10.69 6.96 23.55
C ASP A 254 -10.96 5.59 22.91
N ALA A 255 -10.59 4.53 23.65
CA ALA A 255 -10.61 3.13 23.17
C ALA A 255 -11.93 2.45 23.52
N SER A 256 -12.45 1.64 22.57
CA SER A 256 -13.56 0.72 22.74
C SER A 256 -13.04 -0.71 22.82
N ILE A 257 -13.31 -1.40 23.93
CA ILE A 257 -12.80 -2.71 24.29
C ILE A 257 -13.95 -3.68 24.47
N ALA A 258 -13.88 -4.84 23.80
CA ALA A 258 -14.83 -5.91 24.06
C ALA A 258 -14.39 -6.73 25.28
N LYS A 259 -15.25 -6.84 26.27
CA LYS A 259 -15.01 -7.68 27.42
C LYS A 259 -16.05 -8.77 27.52
N ALA A 260 -15.59 -10.02 27.60
CA ALA A 260 -16.47 -11.16 27.82
C ALA A 260 -17.16 -11.03 29.17
N THR A 261 -18.48 -11.18 29.20
CA THR A 261 -19.25 -11.32 30.43
C THR A 261 -19.64 -12.76 30.64
N GLN A 262 -19.62 -13.22 31.88
CA GLN A 262 -20.25 -14.47 32.24
C GLN A 262 -21.75 -14.17 32.32
N VAL A 263 -22.50 -14.54 31.29
CA VAL A 263 -23.98 -14.49 31.35
C VAL A 263 -24.41 -15.64 32.24
N SER A 264 -24.95 -15.30 33.40
CA SER A 264 -25.44 -16.30 34.39
C SER A 264 -26.74 -16.95 33.94
N ASP A 265 -27.46 -16.37 32.96
CA ASP A 265 -28.74 -16.85 32.45
C ASP A 265 -28.69 -17.04 30.93
N PRO A 266 -28.87 -18.31 30.44
CA PRO A 266 -28.97 -18.61 29.00
C PRO A 266 -30.13 -17.89 28.31
N PHE A 267 -31.18 -17.48 29.04
CA PHE A 267 -32.32 -16.77 28.52
C PHE A 267 -32.02 -15.31 28.21
N GLU A 268 -31.29 -14.61 29.06
CA GLU A 268 -30.81 -13.23 28.77
C GLU A 268 -29.88 -13.18 27.56
N ALA A 269 -29.04 -14.19 27.36
CA ALA A 269 -28.18 -14.30 26.19
C ALA A 269 -28.99 -14.38 24.89
N PHE A 270 -30.14 -15.07 24.91
CA PHE A 270 -31.00 -15.21 23.73
C PHE A 270 -31.73 -13.93 23.37
N PHE A 271 -32.20 -13.15 24.35
CA PHE A 271 -32.94 -11.91 24.12
C PHE A 271 -32.03 -10.70 23.83
N ASN A 272 -30.78 -10.69 24.28
CA ASN A 272 -29.79 -9.63 24.01
C ASN A 272 -28.95 -9.88 22.74
N GLY A 273 -29.44 -10.67 21.80
CA GLY A 273 -28.76 -10.94 20.52
C GLY A 273 -27.55 -11.85 20.62
N GLY A 274 -27.41 -12.65 21.67
CA GLY A 274 -26.40 -13.70 21.80
C GLY A 274 -24.96 -13.19 22.02
N SER A 275 -24.74 -11.91 22.23
CA SER A 275 -23.38 -11.40 22.45
C SER A 275 -23.01 -11.44 23.94
N ASN A 276 -22.11 -12.36 24.29
CA ASN A 276 -21.51 -12.45 25.62
C ASN A 276 -20.44 -11.39 25.86
N TYR A 277 -20.52 -10.23 25.20
CA TYR A 277 -19.53 -9.16 25.29
C TYR A 277 -20.19 -7.85 25.64
N ILE A 278 -19.60 -7.14 26.59
CA ILE A 278 -19.91 -5.73 26.86
C ILE A 278 -18.83 -4.85 26.26
N GLU A 279 -19.21 -3.69 25.78
CA GLU A 279 -18.29 -2.65 25.34
C GLU A 279 -17.86 -1.80 26.55
N VAL A 280 -16.57 -1.74 26.81
CA VAL A 280 -15.97 -0.89 27.84
C VAL A 280 -15.18 0.22 27.15
N LYS A 281 -15.50 1.49 27.48
CA LYS A 281 -14.77 2.65 27.00
C LYS A 281 -13.65 3.02 27.96
N LYS A 282 -12.47 3.33 27.41
CA LYS A 282 -11.28 3.72 28.16
C LYS A 282 -10.54 4.84 27.46
N THR A 283 -10.27 5.91 28.19
CA THR A 283 -9.37 6.98 27.73
C THR A 283 -7.92 6.64 28.10
N LEU A 284 -7.07 6.68 27.09
CA LEU A 284 -5.62 6.47 27.20
C LEU A 284 -4.90 7.79 26.90
N MET A 285 -3.87 8.09 27.69
CA MET A 285 -2.97 9.22 27.46
C MET A 285 -1.56 8.71 27.26
N THR A 286 -0.89 9.18 26.22
CA THR A 286 0.53 8.84 26.01
C THR A 286 1.41 9.70 26.92
N PRO A 287 2.62 9.23 27.26
CA PRO A 287 3.60 10.07 27.93
C PRO A 287 4.06 11.22 27.03
N LYS A 288 4.50 12.31 27.65
CA LYS A 288 5.19 13.41 27.00
C LYS A 288 6.60 12.93 26.59
N LEU A 289 7.04 13.32 25.38
CA LEU A 289 8.40 13.05 24.90
C LEU A 289 9.18 14.36 24.81
N THR A 290 10.50 14.27 24.98
CA THR A 290 11.43 15.39 24.81
C THR A 290 12.48 15.02 23.79
N VAL A 291 12.79 15.95 22.89
CA VAL A 291 13.82 15.83 21.87
C VAL A 291 14.81 16.96 22.07
N ASP A 292 16.09 16.62 22.21
CA ASP A 292 17.19 17.59 22.29
C ASP A 292 17.63 17.96 20.85
N VAL A 293 17.34 19.19 20.45
CA VAL A 293 17.63 19.69 19.11
C VAL A 293 18.84 20.60 19.16
N LYS A 294 19.93 20.16 18.54
CA LYS A 294 21.16 20.93 18.43
C LYS A 294 21.07 21.96 17.29
N PRO A 295 21.57 23.18 17.49
CA PRO A 295 21.70 24.12 16.39
C PRO A 295 22.67 23.56 15.34
N LEU A 296 22.49 23.97 14.09
CA LEU A 296 23.48 23.72 13.05
C LEU A 296 24.78 24.48 13.39
N PRO A 297 25.98 23.94 13.06
CA PRO A 297 27.25 24.62 13.32
C PRO A 297 27.30 26.03 12.78
N GLY A 298 28.07 26.91 13.46
CA GLY A 298 28.12 28.36 13.15
C GLY A 298 28.84 28.75 11.88
N ASP A 299 29.64 27.85 11.30
CA ASP A 299 30.40 28.00 10.06
C ASP A 299 29.57 27.75 8.79
N LYS A 300 28.29 28.10 8.87
CA LYS A 300 27.31 27.96 7.80
C LYS A 300 27.70 28.75 6.54
N PRO A 301 27.81 28.09 5.36
CA PRO A 301 28.06 28.77 4.09
C PRO A 301 27.01 29.84 3.78
N ALA A 302 27.42 30.94 3.11
CA ALA A 302 26.50 32.02 2.75
C ALA A 302 25.37 31.56 1.79
N ASP A 303 25.68 30.57 0.96
CA ASP A 303 24.78 29.94 -0.02
C ASP A 303 24.10 28.64 0.51
N PHE A 304 23.96 28.52 1.85
CA PHE A 304 23.33 27.35 2.45
C PHE A 304 21.90 27.21 2.02
N SER A 305 21.61 26.09 1.37
CA SER A 305 20.28 25.77 0.79
C SER A 305 19.18 25.42 1.82
N GLY A 306 19.54 25.27 3.09
CA GLY A 306 18.63 24.72 4.11
C GLY A 306 18.57 23.18 4.11
N GLY A 307 19.33 22.51 3.25
CA GLY A 307 19.37 21.05 3.17
C GLY A 307 20.06 20.43 4.39
N VAL A 308 19.39 19.48 5.06
CA VAL A 308 19.93 18.66 6.15
C VAL A 308 19.66 17.20 5.82
N GLY A 309 20.73 16.42 5.60
CA GLY A 309 20.59 15.03 5.15
C GLY A 309 21.78 14.56 4.34
N GLU A 310 21.53 13.67 3.39
CA GLU A 310 22.52 13.16 2.43
C GLU A 310 22.00 13.45 1.03
N PHE A 311 22.73 14.30 0.27
CA PHE A 311 22.28 14.76 -1.03
C PHE A 311 23.35 14.67 -2.10
N SER A 312 22.90 14.60 -3.34
CA SER A 312 23.68 14.77 -4.56
C SER A 312 22.97 15.77 -5.46
N ILE A 313 23.74 16.46 -6.32
CA ILE A 313 23.19 17.33 -7.35
C ILE A 313 23.75 16.91 -8.71
N SER A 314 22.93 16.99 -9.74
CA SER A 314 23.34 16.89 -11.13
C SER A 314 22.62 17.93 -11.96
N SER A 315 23.23 18.32 -13.07
CA SER A 315 22.62 19.23 -14.03
C SER A 315 22.66 18.63 -15.44
N SER A 316 21.77 19.07 -16.28
CA SER A 316 21.78 18.78 -17.71
C SER A 316 21.20 19.96 -18.48
N ILE A 317 21.66 20.15 -19.71
CA ILE A 317 21.18 21.17 -20.63
C ILE A 317 20.62 20.49 -21.88
N ASN A 318 19.54 21.06 -22.46
CA ASN A 318 18.91 20.47 -23.65
C ASN A 318 19.78 20.56 -24.91
N SER A 319 20.52 21.67 -25.08
CA SER A 319 21.47 21.89 -26.20
C SER A 319 22.48 22.95 -25.83
N THR A 320 23.71 22.79 -26.29
CA THR A 320 24.78 23.78 -26.21
C THR A 320 24.92 24.63 -27.48
N ASN A 321 24.29 24.22 -28.59
CA ASN A 321 24.25 24.97 -29.84
C ASN A 321 22.79 25.32 -30.13
N VAL A 322 22.45 26.58 -30.10
CA VAL A 322 21.09 27.11 -30.25
C VAL A 322 21.11 28.35 -31.15
N LYS A 323 19.97 28.79 -31.62
CA LYS A 323 19.79 30.05 -32.34
C LYS A 323 19.18 31.10 -31.42
N THR A 324 19.33 32.38 -31.79
CA THR A 324 18.62 33.45 -31.07
C THR A 324 17.11 33.18 -31.08
N ASN A 325 16.46 33.38 -29.94
CA ASN A 325 15.08 33.08 -29.60
C ASN A 325 14.74 31.57 -29.44
N ASP A 326 15.73 30.67 -29.51
CA ASP A 326 15.53 29.27 -29.12
C ASP A 326 15.50 29.15 -27.60
N ALA A 327 14.67 28.22 -27.09
CA ALA A 327 14.59 27.97 -25.67
C ALA A 327 15.74 27.08 -25.18
N VAL A 328 16.47 27.56 -24.20
CA VAL A 328 17.46 26.79 -23.45
C VAL A 328 16.88 26.38 -22.12
N THR A 329 16.93 25.08 -21.85
CA THR A 329 16.44 24.52 -20.59
C THR A 329 17.59 23.87 -19.82
N ILE A 330 17.81 24.35 -18.60
CA ILE A 330 18.72 23.71 -17.65
C ILE A 330 17.90 22.99 -16.60
N LYS A 331 18.16 21.71 -16.47
CA LYS A 331 17.51 20.85 -15.50
C LYS A 331 18.50 20.53 -14.39
N LEU A 332 18.15 20.95 -13.16
CA LEU A 332 18.85 20.56 -11.94
C LEU A 332 18.09 19.43 -11.26
N VAL A 333 18.81 18.42 -10.80
CA VAL A 333 18.24 17.30 -10.04
C VAL A 333 18.97 17.17 -8.72
N ILE A 334 18.30 17.49 -7.62
CA ILE A 334 18.80 17.28 -6.26
C ILE A 334 18.17 15.96 -5.79
N SER A 335 19.01 14.95 -5.54
CA SER A 335 18.57 13.63 -5.10
C SER A 335 19.16 13.29 -3.75
N GLY A 336 18.41 12.53 -2.94
CA GLY A 336 18.93 12.12 -1.63
C GLY A 336 17.86 11.77 -0.61
N THR A 337 18.26 11.85 0.66
CA THR A 337 17.39 11.58 1.81
C THR A 337 17.63 12.63 2.89
N GLY A 338 16.55 13.24 3.37
CA GLY A 338 16.58 14.32 4.37
C GLY A 338 15.35 15.20 4.28
N ASN A 339 15.54 16.50 4.47
CA ASN A 339 14.47 17.51 4.42
C ASN A 339 14.22 18.08 3.01
N LEU A 340 14.23 17.24 1.97
CA LEU A 340 14.15 17.61 0.53
C LEU A 340 13.07 18.66 0.20
N LYS A 341 11.93 18.63 0.89
CA LYS A 341 10.83 19.59 0.67
C LYS A 341 11.16 20.99 1.19
N LEU A 342 12.06 21.10 2.15
CA LEU A 342 12.43 22.36 2.82
C LEU A 342 13.69 23.00 2.21
N ILE A 343 14.32 22.34 1.23
CA ILE A 343 15.48 22.84 0.51
C ILE A 343 15.03 23.98 -0.41
N GLY A 344 15.71 25.13 -0.30
CA GLY A 344 15.57 26.24 -1.25
C GLY A 344 16.07 25.85 -2.66
N ASP A 345 15.51 26.48 -3.68
CA ASP A 345 15.88 26.21 -5.07
C ASP A 345 17.21 26.91 -5.37
N PRO A 346 18.28 26.19 -5.77
CA PRO A 346 19.56 26.82 -6.15
C PRO A 346 19.37 27.71 -7.37
N GLU A 347 19.90 28.92 -7.31
CA GLU A 347 19.82 29.89 -8.40
C GLU A 347 20.76 29.53 -9.55
N VAL A 348 20.25 29.52 -10.77
CA VAL A 348 21.04 29.44 -12.01
C VAL A 348 21.24 30.86 -12.52
N LYS A 349 22.51 31.29 -12.62
CA LYS A 349 22.86 32.63 -13.13
C LYS A 349 22.99 32.58 -14.65
N PHE A 350 22.01 33.13 -15.33
CA PHE A 350 22.08 33.36 -16.78
C PHE A 350 22.74 34.69 -17.10
N PRO A 351 23.39 34.83 -18.27
CA PRO A 351 23.86 36.13 -18.76
C PRO A 351 22.70 37.11 -18.98
N ASP A 352 22.97 38.42 -18.90
CA ASP A 352 21.98 39.51 -19.05
C ASP A 352 21.26 39.51 -20.41
N ASP A 353 21.90 38.92 -21.43
CA ASP A 353 21.33 38.75 -22.77
C ASP A 353 20.22 37.71 -22.89
N PHE A 354 19.91 37.03 -21.78
CA PHE A 354 18.88 35.98 -21.73
C PHE A 354 17.61 36.49 -21.05
N GLU A 355 16.49 36.22 -21.66
CA GLU A 355 15.18 36.35 -21.01
C GLU A 355 14.94 35.09 -20.17
N VAL A 356 14.87 35.22 -18.85
CA VAL A 356 14.78 34.13 -17.88
C VAL A 356 13.34 34.03 -17.37
N TYR A 357 12.83 32.83 -17.27
CA TYR A 357 11.49 32.51 -16.77
C TYR A 357 11.58 31.85 -15.39
N ASP A 358 10.48 31.93 -14.64
CA ASP A 358 10.37 31.26 -13.34
C ASP A 358 10.60 29.75 -13.48
N PRO A 359 11.38 29.13 -12.57
CA PRO A 359 11.68 27.72 -12.66
C PRO A 359 10.46 26.84 -12.36
N LYS A 360 10.35 25.74 -13.10
CA LYS A 360 9.38 24.69 -12.83
C LYS A 360 9.98 23.67 -11.87
N VAL A 361 9.28 23.41 -10.75
CA VAL A 361 9.72 22.45 -9.72
C VAL A 361 8.81 21.22 -9.72
N ASP A 362 9.42 20.04 -9.90
CA ASP A 362 8.76 18.74 -9.80
C ASP A 362 9.39 17.93 -8.66
N ASN A 363 8.58 17.57 -7.68
CA ASN A 363 8.99 16.88 -6.47
C ASN A 363 8.58 15.40 -6.52
N LYS A 364 9.57 14.50 -6.60
CA LYS A 364 9.39 13.04 -6.63
C LYS A 364 9.88 12.43 -5.33
N PHE A 365 9.14 12.63 -4.24
CA PHE A 365 9.52 12.21 -2.89
C PHE A 365 8.72 11.01 -2.42
N ARG A 366 9.39 10.14 -1.69
CA ARG A 366 8.79 9.09 -0.88
C ARG A 366 9.20 9.29 0.57
N LEU A 367 8.24 9.26 1.48
CA LEU A 367 8.50 9.37 2.91
C LEU A 367 9.13 8.06 3.43
N THR A 368 10.22 8.19 4.18
CA THR A 368 10.94 7.10 4.83
C THR A 368 11.20 7.43 6.28
N SER A 369 11.64 6.45 7.08
CA SER A 369 12.03 6.67 8.48
C SER A 369 13.20 7.65 8.67
N ALA A 370 13.99 7.89 7.63
CA ALA A 370 15.13 8.80 7.64
C ALA A 370 14.82 10.19 7.03
N GLY A 371 13.55 10.45 6.67
CA GLY A 371 13.09 11.66 6.03
C GLY A 371 12.51 11.42 4.65
N LEU A 372 12.39 12.47 3.85
CA LEU A 372 11.99 12.36 2.46
C LEU A 372 13.16 11.82 1.63
N SER A 373 12.91 10.76 0.88
CA SER A 373 13.87 10.17 -0.06
C SER A 373 13.33 10.30 -1.48
N GLY A 374 14.19 10.71 -2.41
CA GLY A 374 13.80 10.90 -3.81
C GLY A 374 14.57 12.01 -4.47
N SER A 375 13.90 12.75 -5.36
CA SER A 375 14.52 13.85 -6.10
C SER A 375 13.61 15.07 -6.21
N LYS A 376 14.24 16.25 -6.13
CA LYS A 376 13.67 17.55 -6.47
C LYS A 376 14.24 17.93 -7.84
N VAL A 377 13.38 18.04 -8.83
CA VAL A 377 13.75 18.39 -10.21
C VAL A 377 13.34 19.83 -10.44
N ILE A 378 14.29 20.66 -10.84
CA ILE A 378 14.08 22.09 -11.08
C ILE A 378 14.49 22.38 -12.53
N GLU A 379 13.56 22.83 -13.34
CA GLU A 379 13.79 23.16 -14.75
C GLU A 379 13.77 24.69 -14.93
N TYR A 380 14.92 25.25 -15.31
CA TYR A 380 15.10 26.67 -15.61
C TYR A 380 15.04 26.88 -17.10
N LEU A 381 14.18 27.77 -17.52
CA LEU A 381 14.02 28.16 -18.91
C LEU A 381 14.60 29.53 -19.14
N ALA A 382 15.44 29.67 -20.18
CA ALA A 382 15.97 30.95 -20.61
C ALA A 382 16.02 31.02 -22.15
N ILE A 383 15.85 32.21 -22.71
CA ILE A 383 15.84 32.46 -24.16
C ILE A 383 16.90 33.49 -24.49
N PRO A 384 17.99 33.13 -25.22
CA PRO A 384 19.01 34.06 -25.65
C PRO A 384 18.45 35.04 -26.71
N ARG A 385 18.66 36.33 -26.50
CA ARG A 385 18.19 37.37 -27.42
C ARG A 385 19.27 37.82 -28.41
N ASN A 386 20.53 37.59 -28.08
CA ASN A 386 21.67 37.97 -28.92
C ASN A 386 22.50 36.74 -29.32
N ALA A 387 23.12 36.81 -30.53
CA ALA A 387 24.08 35.80 -30.96
C ALA A 387 25.43 36.00 -30.28
N GLY A 388 26.14 34.93 -29.94
CA GLY A 388 27.43 34.94 -29.27
C GLY A 388 27.76 33.66 -28.58
N THR A 389 28.88 33.64 -27.88
CA THR A 389 29.24 32.52 -26.99
C THR A 389 29.05 32.99 -25.55
N PHE A 390 28.21 32.27 -24.83
CA PHE A 390 27.81 32.57 -23.46
C PHE A 390 28.22 31.47 -22.51
N LYS A 391 28.62 31.85 -21.28
CA LYS A 391 28.93 30.88 -20.22
C LYS A 391 27.86 30.94 -19.14
N ILE A 392 27.33 29.78 -18.80
CA ILE A 392 26.46 29.59 -17.65
C ILE A 392 27.31 28.95 -16.56
N PRO A 393 27.55 29.62 -15.43
CA PRO A 393 28.44 29.14 -14.40
C PRO A 393 27.86 27.91 -13.70
N ALA A 394 28.76 27.12 -13.14
CA ALA A 394 28.39 25.96 -12.30
C ALA A 394 27.55 26.42 -11.10
N VAL A 395 26.49 25.67 -10.83
CA VAL A 395 25.58 25.89 -9.70
C VAL A 395 26.16 25.25 -8.46
N LYS A 396 26.25 26.00 -7.38
CA LYS A 396 26.67 25.51 -6.06
C LYS A 396 25.45 25.12 -5.24
N PHE A 397 25.53 23.98 -4.59
CA PHE A 397 24.50 23.48 -3.65
C PHE A 397 25.21 23.12 -2.34
N SER A 398 24.95 23.88 -1.30
CA SER A 398 25.50 23.64 0.03
C SER A 398 24.45 23.08 0.97
N TYR A 399 24.81 22.05 1.72
CA TYR A 399 23.93 21.38 2.67
C TYR A 399 24.70 20.86 3.88
N PHE A 400 24.01 20.58 4.97
CA PHE A 400 24.57 19.96 6.17
C PHE A 400 24.46 18.43 6.08
N ASP A 401 25.60 17.76 6.04
CA ASP A 401 25.67 16.29 6.03
C ASP A 401 25.66 15.75 7.46
N ILE A 402 24.60 15.05 7.83
CA ILE A 402 24.41 14.48 9.18
C ILE A 402 25.41 13.37 9.53
N LYS A 403 25.98 12.68 8.54
CA LYS A 403 26.98 11.63 8.77
C LYS A 403 28.32 12.22 9.17
N SER A 404 28.81 13.14 8.38
CA SER A 404 30.09 13.83 8.65
C SER A 404 29.96 14.95 9.69
N ARG A 405 28.73 15.42 9.95
CA ARG A 405 28.41 16.59 10.80
C ARG A 405 29.10 17.87 10.32
N THR A 406 29.22 18.04 9.03
CA THR A 406 29.87 19.18 8.37
C THR A 406 29.02 19.66 7.22
N TYR A 407 29.23 20.91 6.83
CA TYR A 407 28.68 21.45 5.59
C TYR A 407 29.43 20.86 4.40
N LYS A 408 28.69 20.42 3.39
CA LYS A 408 29.23 20.01 2.09
C LYS A 408 28.73 20.93 1.00
N ILE A 409 29.60 21.22 0.07
CA ILE A 409 29.32 22.02 -1.12
C ILE A 409 29.46 21.10 -2.32
N LEU A 410 28.38 20.90 -3.05
CA LEU A 410 28.36 20.20 -4.32
C LEU A 410 28.29 21.24 -5.45
N THR A 411 28.91 20.94 -6.56
CA THR A 411 28.96 21.83 -7.71
C THR A 411 28.57 21.06 -8.96
N THR A 412 27.73 21.65 -9.80
CA THR A 412 27.37 21.10 -11.11
C THR A 412 28.47 21.43 -12.14
N GLU A 413 28.28 20.95 -13.35
CA GLU A 413 29.11 21.39 -14.49
C GLU A 413 28.73 22.82 -14.91
N GLU A 414 29.69 23.54 -15.50
CA GLU A 414 29.44 24.79 -16.22
C GLU A 414 29.08 24.47 -17.67
N TYR A 415 28.30 25.35 -18.31
CA TYR A 415 27.91 25.19 -19.70
C TYR A 415 28.39 26.37 -20.55
N GLU A 416 28.96 26.07 -21.70
CA GLU A 416 29.27 27.04 -22.75
C GLU A 416 28.27 26.87 -23.89
N LEU A 417 27.50 27.94 -24.17
CA LEU A 417 26.47 27.96 -25.22
C LEU A 417 26.98 28.75 -26.41
N HIS A 418 26.84 28.18 -27.59
CA HIS A 418 27.05 28.85 -28.86
C HIS A 418 25.70 29.24 -29.43
N VAL A 419 25.40 30.52 -29.48
CA VAL A 419 24.14 31.06 -30.00
C VAL A 419 24.40 31.66 -31.38
N GLU A 420 23.87 31.00 -32.39
CA GLU A 420 23.88 31.49 -33.78
C GLU A 420 22.74 32.48 -34.04
N LYS A 421 22.90 33.33 -35.05
CA LYS A 421 21.84 34.24 -35.46
C LYS A 421 20.69 33.46 -36.09
N GLY A 422 19.51 33.52 -35.50
CA GLY A 422 18.28 32.89 -36.01
C GLY A 422 17.70 33.67 -37.17
N GLU A 423 17.06 32.99 -38.11
CA GLU A 423 16.23 33.63 -39.15
C GLU A 423 14.96 34.18 -38.48
N GLY A 424 14.79 35.52 -38.55
CA GLY A 424 13.86 36.30 -37.75
C GLY A 424 12.37 35.95 -37.93
N ASN A 425 11.91 34.87 -37.41
CA ASN A 425 10.49 34.59 -37.14
C ASN A 425 10.34 33.99 -35.76
N ALA A 426 9.96 34.80 -34.78
CA ALA A 426 9.82 34.43 -33.36
C ALA A 426 8.78 33.34 -33.08
N ALA A 427 8.06 32.83 -34.12
CA ALA A 427 6.94 31.91 -33.94
C ALA A 427 7.28 30.40 -34.08
N GLN A 428 8.53 30.03 -34.45
CA GLN A 428 8.85 28.61 -34.73
C GLN A 428 9.69 27.88 -33.69
N THR A 429 10.11 28.56 -32.60
CA THR A 429 11.24 28.07 -31.79
C THR A 429 10.86 27.32 -30.51
N ILE A 430 9.60 27.03 -30.30
CA ILE A 430 9.14 26.41 -29.03
C ILE A 430 8.97 24.88 -29.12
N ALA A 431 9.60 24.23 -30.12
CA ALA A 431 9.32 22.83 -30.43
C ALA A 431 10.04 21.77 -29.55
N ASN A 432 10.97 22.15 -28.66
CA ASN A 432 11.82 21.17 -27.93
C ASN A 432 11.54 21.07 -26.44
N PHE A 433 10.40 21.55 -25.97
CA PHE A 433 9.99 21.35 -24.58
C PHE A 433 9.48 19.93 -24.34
N THR A 434 9.86 19.34 -23.22
CA THR A 434 9.40 18.03 -22.77
C THR A 434 7.92 17.99 -22.34
N ASN A 435 7.25 19.16 -22.26
CA ASN A 435 5.81 19.24 -21.98
C ASN A 435 5.10 20.16 -22.99
N LYS A 436 4.46 19.57 -23.98
CA LYS A 436 3.65 20.28 -25.00
C LYS A 436 2.45 21.05 -24.41
N GLU A 437 2.02 20.73 -23.20
CA GLU A 437 0.85 21.37 -22.59
C GLU A 437 1.15 22.75 -21.98
N ASP A 438 2.31 22.92 -21.36
CA ASP A 438 2.72 24.19 -20.75
C ASP A 438 3.05 25.27 -21.82
N LEU A 439 3.47 24.85 -23.01
CA LEU A 439 3.77 25.74 -24.13
C LEU A 439 2.55 26.26 -24.86
N LYS A 440 1.43 25.52 -24.85
CA LYS A 440 0.16 26.02 -25.37
C LYS A 440 -0.30 27.28 -24.65
N VAL A 441 -0.05 27.37 -23.35
CA VAL A 441 -0.44 28.53 -22.53
C VAL A 441 0.41 29.77 -22.81
N LEU A 442 1.73 29.58 -23.08
CA LEU A 442 2.63 30.69 -23.40
C LEU A 442 2.46 31.22 -24.84
N ASN A 443 1.93 30.43 -25.75
CA ASN A 443 1.72 30.82 -27.16
C ASN A 443 0.27 31.27 -27.46
N GLU A 444 -0.63 31.18 -26.50
CA GLU A 444 -1.96 31.80 -26.59
C GLU A 444 -1.90 33.27 -26.14
N ASP A 445 -1.06 34.08 -26.81
CA ASP A 445 -1.24 35.53 -26.80
C ASP A 445 -2.57 35.85 -27.51
N ILE A 446 -3.43 36.60 -26.85
CA ILE A 446 -4.79 36.99 -27.22
C ILE A 446 -4.88 37.67 -28.61
N ARG A 447 -3.78 37.75 -29.38
CA ARG A 447 -3.65 38.50 -30.64
C ARG A 447 -3.91 37.71 -31.91
N PHE A 448 -4.06 36.40 -31.87
CA PHE A 448 -4.33 35.62 -33.08
C PHE A 448 -5.76 35.05 -33.08
N ILE A 449 -6.64 35.72 -33.81
CA ILE A 449 -7.90 35.14 -34.26
C ILE A 449 -7.54 33.95 -35.16
N LYS A 450 -7.96 32.77 -34.74
CA LYS A 450 -7.81 31.53 -35.50
C LYS A 450 -8.41 31.69 -36.87
N GLN A 451 -7.59 31.71 -37.91
CA GLN A 451 -8.02 31.88 -39.32
C GLN A 451 -8.42 30.58 -40.00
N ASN A 452 -8.46 29.46 -39.32
CA ASN A 452 -8.92 28.19 -39.86
C ASN A 452 -10.42 28.04 -39.61
N ASP A 453 -11.14 27.48 -40.58
CA ASP A 453 -12.56 27.18 -40.49
C ASP A 453 -12.88 26.43 -39.18
N VAL A 454 -13.44 27.15 -38.24
CA VAL A 454 -13.91 26.60 -36.98
C VAL A 454 -15.36 26.18 -37.22
N THR A 455 -15.64 24.91 -37.28
CA THR A 455 -17.01 24.41 -37.15
C THR A 455 -17.48 24.71 -35.73
N LEU A 456 -18.15 25.85 -35.58
CA LEU A 456 -18.80 26.24 -34.33
C LEU A 456 -20.07 25.39 -34.19
N SER A 457 -20.13 24.57 -33.15
CA SER A 457 -21.39 24.00 -32.70
C SER A 457 -22.16 25.05 -31.88
N GLN A 458 -23.47 25.19 -32.08
CA GLN A 458 -24.28 26.11 -31.30
C GLN A 458 -24.25 25.70 -29.82
N LYS A 459 -24.21 26.70 -28.93
CA LYS A 459 -24.30 26.48 -27.45
C LYS A 459 -25.67 25.89 -27.15
N GLY A 460 -25.72 24.57 -26.97
CA GLY A 460 -26.97 23.83 -26.78
C GLY A 460 -26.99 22.46 -27.46
N ASP A 461 -26.11 22.22 -28.45
CA ASP A 461 -25.99 20.91 -29.07
C ASP A 461 -25.12 19.96 -28.19
N PHE A 462 -25.75 19.47 -27.16
CA PHE A 462 -25.16 18.42 -26.32
C PHE A 462 -25.59 17.04 -26.87
N PHE A 463 -24.68 16.08 -26.84
CA PHE A 463 -25.00 14.67 -27.09
C PHE A 463 -26.07 14.14 -26.13
N PHE A 464 -26.08 14.65 -24.91
CA PHE A 464 -27.10 14.40 -23.91
C PHE A 464 -28.45 14.98 -24.37
N ASP A 465 -29.49 14.18 -24.30
CA ASP A 465 -30.88 14.50 -24.77
C ASP A 465 -31.05 14.61 -26.29
N SER A 466 -30.02 14.24 -27.11
CA SER A 466 -30.14 14.13 -28.56
C SER A 466 -30.91 12.86 -28.95
N MET A 467 -31.50 12.85 -30.16
CA MET A 467 -32.19 11.67 -30.70
C MET A 467 -31.27 10.44 -30.73
N LEU A 468 -29.97 10.64 -30.96
CA LEU A 468 -28.95 9.57 -30.96
C LEU A 468 -28.70 9.02 -29.57
N TYR A 469 -28.76 9.86 -28.53
CA TYR A 469 -28.66 9.47 -27.15
C TYR A 469 -29.79 8.52 -26.73
N TRP A 470 -31.03 8.87 -27.01
CA TRP A 470 -32.18 8.03 -26.71
C TRP A 470 -32.19 6.72 -27.52
N LEU A 471 -31.72 6.76 -28.77
CA LEU A 471 -31.61 5.58 -29.63
C LEU A 471 -30.59 4.58 -29.10
N LEU A 472 -29.53 5.07 -28.45
CA LEU A 472 -28.49 4.24 -27.82
C LEU A 472 -29.03 3.44 -26.60
N TYR A 473 -30.05 3.93 -25.92
CA TYR A 473 -30.75 3.19 -24.84
C TYR A 473 -31.88 2.30 -25.41
N LEU A 474 -32.56 2.77 -26.43
CA LEU A 474 -33.70 2.05 -27.00
C LEU A 474 -33.25 0.77 -27.71
N VAL A 475 -32.11 0.77 -28.41
CA VAL A 475 -31.60 -0.41 -29.13
C VAL A 475 -31.30 -1.59 -28.20
N PRO A 476 -30.55 -1.44 -27.09
CA PRO A 476 -30.34 -2.54 -26.13
C PRO A 476 -31.64 -2.99 -25.46
N GLY A 477 -32.54 -2.05 -25.17
CA GLY A 477 -33.84 -2.36 -24.57
C GLY A 477 -34.71 -3.25 -25.49
N VAL A 478 -34.80 -2.90 -26.79
CA VAL A 478 -35.52 -3.71 -27.78
C VAL A 478 -34.84 -5.07 -27.98
N ALA A 479 -33.50 -5.09 -28.05
CA ALA A 479 -32.73 -6.33 -28.15
C ALA A 479 -32.97 -7.26 -26.96
N PHE A 480 -33.05 -6.72 -25.77
CA PHE A 480 -33.37 -7.47 -24.56
C PHE A 480 -34.79 -8.06 -24.59
N ILE A 481 -35.79 -7.27 -25.04
CA ILE A 481 -37.18 -7.75 -25.17
C ILE A 481 -37.27 -8.87 -26.22
N ILE A 482 -36.59 -8.72 -27.35
CA ILE A 482 -36.56 -9.77 -28.39
C ILE A 482 -35.92 -11.05 -27.84
N PHE A 483 -34.78 -10.91 -27.16
CA PHE A 483 -34.09 -12.03 -26.56
C PHE A 483 -34.98 -12.72 -25.50
N PHE A 484 -35.67 -11.95 -24.66
CA PHE A 484 -36.58 -12.48 -23.65
C PHE A 484 -37.76 -13.23 -24.25
N ILE A 485 -38.33 -12.73 -25.35
CA ILE A 485 -39.42 -13.42 -26.07
C ILE A 485 -38.92 -14.72 -26.70
N ILE A 486 -37.74 -14.73 -27.32
CA ILE A 486 -37.11 -15.93 -27.88
C ILE A 486 -36.84 -16.94 -26.77
N TYR A 487 -36.28 -16.51 -25.66
CA TYR A 487 -35.97 -17.33 -24.49
C TYR A 487 -37.22 -17.96 -23.90
N ARG A 488 -38.33 -17.20 -23.73
CA ARG A 488 -39.61 -17.74 -23.29
C ARG A 488 -40.21 -18.74 -24.27
N LYS A 489 -40.13 -18.48 -25.59
CA LYS A 489 -40.56 -19.43 -26.63
C LYS A 489 -39.72 -20.73 -26.57
N GLN A 490 -38.44 -20.64 -26.31
CA GLN A 490 -37.54 -21.78 -26.24
C GLN A 490 -37.82 -22.63 -24.99
N ILE A 491 -38.10 -22.01 -23.83
CA ILE A 491 -38.55 -22.71 -22.62
C ILE A 491 -39.90 -23.40 -22.87
N ALA A 492 -40.87 -22.72 -23.47
CA ALA A 492 -42.18 -23.28 -23.78
C ALA A 492 -42.08 -24.44 -24.79
N ALA A 493 -41.20 -24.33 -25.79
CA ALA A 493 -40.95 -25.41 -26.76
C ALA A 493 -40.29 -26.64 -26.06
N ASN A 494 -39.33 -26.42 -25.16
CA ASN A 494 -38.69 -27.49 -24.40
C ASN A 494 -39.67 -28.18 -23.42
N ALA A 495 -40.56 -27.43 -22.77
CA ALA A 495 -41.62 -27.98 -21.94
C ALA A 495 -42.61 -28.80 -22.78
N ASN A 496 -42.94 -28.37 -24.00
CA ASN A 496 -43.79 -29.12 -24.93
C ASN A 496 -43.13 -30.41 -25.44
N VAL A 497 -41.81 -30.39 -25.68
CA VAL A 497 -41.04 -31.59 -26.09
C VAL A 497 -41.06 -32.65 -24.96
N ALA A 498 -40.92 -32.24 -23.70
CA ALA A 498 -41.05 -33.15 -22.57
C ALA A 498 -42.46 -33.80 -22.51
N LYS A 499 -43.51 -32.98 -22.65
CA LYS A 499 -44.91 -33.49 -22.75
C LYS A 499 -45.15 -34.42 -23.94
N MET A 500 -44.55 -34.12 -25.10
CA MET A 500 -44.65 -34.98 -26.28
C MET A 500 -43.90 -36.31 -26.11
N ARG A 501 -42.73 -36.32 -25.44
CA ARG A 501 -41.99 -37.54 -25.12
C ARG A 501 -42.80 -38.43 -24.17
N THR A 502 -43.43 -37.84 -23.15
CA THR A 502 -44.29 -38.60 -22.20
C THR A 502 -45.53 -39.15 -22.90
N LYS A 503 -46.19 -38.39 -23.78
CA LYS A 503 -47.33 -38.88 -24.59
C LYS A 503 -46.92 -40.01 -25.56
N LYS A 504 -45.75 -39.90 -26.23
CA LYS A 504 -45.23 -40.96 -27.09
C LYS A 504 -44.89 -42.23 -26.29
N ALA A 505 -44.24 -42.08 -25.12
CA ALA A 505 -43.91 -43.19 -24.25
C ALA A 505 -45.19 -43.94 -23.75
N ASN A 506 -46.21 -43.18 -23.32
CA ASN A 506 -47.49 -43.76 -22.93
C ASN A 506 -48.22 -44.48 -24.09
N LYS A 507 -48.19 -43.90 -25.31
CA LYS A 507 -48.80 -44.51 -26.50
C LYS A 507 -48.07 -45.81 -26.89
N VAL A 508 -46.77 -45.88 -26.76
CA VAL A 508 -45.95 -47.07 -27.02
C VAL A 508 -46.21 -48.13 -25.91
N ALA A 509 -46.30 -47.73 -24.65
CA ALA A 509 -46.61 -48.62 -23.54
C ALA A 509 -48.00 -49.26 -23.67
N VAL A 510 -49.05 -48.48 -24.00
CA VAL A 510 -50.42 -48.99 -24.26
C VAL A 510 -50.47 -49.91 -25.48
N LYS A 511 -49.67 -49.58 -26.55
CA LYS A 511 -49.60 -50.44 -27.73
C LYS A 511 -48.93 -51.81 -27.42
N ARG A 512 -47.89 -51.79 -26.58
CA ARG A 512 -47.23 -53.04 -26.13
C ARG A 512 -48.09 -53.84 -25.21
N MET A 513 -48.87 -53.23 -24.31
CA MET A 513 -49.83 -53.95 -23.47
C MET A 513 -50.97 -54.56 -24.26
N LYS A 514 -51.45 -53.95 -25.38
CA LYS A 514 -52.46 -54.51 -26.27
C LYS A 514 -51.95 -55.65 -27.18
N LEU A 515 -50.63 -55.81 -27.31
CA LEU A 515 -50.03 -56.91 -28.08
C LEU A 515 -49.60 -58.09 -27.22
N ALA A 516 -49.67 -57.95 -25.88
CA ALA A 516 -49.25 -58.95 -24.92
C ALA A 516 -50.43 -59.58 -24.17
N GLY A 517 -51.70 -59.18 -24.46
CA GLY A 517 -52.97 -59.78 -24.11
C GLY A 517 -53.71 -60.29 -25.37
#